data_726ceeec6ee5ef6812b47e4c60b72950
#
_entry.id   726ceeec6ee5ef6812b47e4c60b72950
#
_cell.length_a   1.000
_cell.length_b   1.000
_cell.length_c   1.000
_cell.angle_alpha   90.00
_cell.angle_beta   90.00
_cell.angle_gamma   90.00
#
_symmetry.space_group_name_H-M   'P 1'
#
loop_
_entity.id
_entity.type
_entity.pdbx_description
1 polymer ?
#
loop_
_entity_poly.entity_id
_entity_poly.type
_entity_poly.pdbx_seq_one_letter_code
_entity_poly.pdbx_strand_id
1 'polypeptide(L)' 'MCLGIPMKVVKVNLAKNVAKVDIGGTQQWIRLDIVNEVPKIGDYVIVHAGFALYRLDEKEAQETISLLRKC' A
#
# COMPACT_ATOMS: atom_id res chain seq x y z
N MET A 1 17.41 5.57 3.89
CA MET A 1 16.58 4.74 4.77
C MET A 1 15.30 4.34 4.05
N CYS A 2 14.92 3.10 4.17
CA CYS A 2 13.69 2.63 3.55
C CYS A 2 12.49 3.00 4.44
N LEU A 3 11.51 3.71 3.87
CA LEU A 3 10.35 4.20 4.63
C LEU A 3 9.22 3.18 4.73
N GLY A 4 9.16 2.24 3.82
CA GLY A 4 8.13 1.22 3.79
C GLY A 4 8.15 0.48 2.48
N ILE A 5 7.40 -0.61 2.40
CA ILE A 5 7.32 -1.43 1.21
C ILE A 5 5.96 -1.26 0.57
N PRO A 6 5.87 -1.00 -0.75
CA PRO A 6 4.58 -0.95 -1.42
C PRO A 6 3.88 -2.30 -1.33
N MET A 7 2.62 -2.27 -0.92
CA MET A 7 1.77 -3.46 -0.82
C MET A 7 0.61 -3.33 -1.77
N LYS A 8 0.26 -4.43 -2.44
CA LYS A 8 -0.81 -4.42 -3.43
C LYS A 8 -2.18 -4.47 -2.77
N VAL A 9 -3.05 -3.56 -3.17
CA VAL A 9 -4.43 -3.52 -2.67
C VAL A 9 -5.25 -4.59 -3.38
N VAL A 10 -5.84 -5.50 -2.62
CA VAL A 10 -6.66 -6.58 -3.15
C VAL A 10 -8.14 -6.44 -2.80
N LYS A 11 -8.47 -5.64 -1.79
CA LYS A 11 -9.84 -5.33 -1.40
C LYS A 11 -9.90 -3.94 -0.79
N VAL A 12 -11.06 -3.28 -0.94
CA VAL A 12 -11.31 -1.97 -0.34
C VAL A 12 -12.68 -2.00 0.33
N ASN A 13 -12.75 -1.51 1.56
CA ASN A 13 -14.02 -1.34 2.28
C ASN A 13 -14.12 0.11 2.75
N LEU A 14 -14.80 0.94 1.95
CA LEU A 14 -14.92 2.36 2.24
C LEU A 14 -15.82 2.63 3.45
N ALA A 15 -16.79 1.75 3.70
CA ALA A 15 -17.69 1.91 4.85
C ALA A 15 -16.92 1.85 6.17
N LYS A 16 -15.88 1.04 6.24
CA LYS A 16 -15.02 0.90 7.43
C LYS A 16 -13.71 1.65 7.29
N ASN A 17 -13.48 2.28 6.15
CA ASN A 17 -12.27 3.04 5.84
C ASN A 17 -11.00 2.20 5.98
N VAL A 18 -11.05 0.99 5.43
CA VAL A 18 -9.93 0.03 5.45
C VAL A 18 -9.74 -0.58 4.08
N ALA A 19 -8.54 -1.12 3.84
CA ALA A 19 -8.24 -1.88 2.64
C ALA A 19 -7.47 -3.13 3.03
N LYS A 20 -7.61 -4.17 2.22
CA LYS A 20 -6.83 -5.40 2.39
C LYS A 20 -5.68 -5.37 1.39
N VAL A 21 -4.48 -5.59 1.88
CA VAL A 21 -3.27 -5.57 1.06
C VAL A 21 -2.57 -6.92 1.12
N ASP A 22 -1.83 -7.22 0.07
CA ASP A 22 -1.06 -8.46 -0.06
C ASP A 22 0.41 -8.11 -0.21
N ILE A 23 1.26 -8.83 0.53
CA ILE A 23 2.69 -8.78 0.35
C ILE A 23 3.24 -10.20 0.43
N GLY A 24 3.73 -10.70 -0.71
CA GLY A 24 4.33 -12.03 -0.78
C GLY A 24 3.41 -13.16 -0.34
N GLY A 25 2.10 -13.05 -0.58
CA GLY A 25 1.11 -14.04 -0.22
C GLY A 25 0.48 -13.84 1.16
N THR A 26 1.02 -12.93 1.96
CA THR A 26 0.45 -12.57 3.27
C THR A 26 -0.48 -11.38 3.09
N GLN A 27 -1.71 -11.50 3.57
CA GLN A 27 -2.72 -10.45 3.46
C GLN A 27 -3.04 -9.87 4.82
N GLN A 28 -3.28 -8.55 4.86
CA GLN A 28 -3.69 -7.89 6.09
C GLN A 28 -4.58 -6.70 5.78
N TRP A 29 -5.42 -6.31 6.74
CA TRP A 29 -6.23 -5.11 6.66
C TRP A 29 -5.43 -3.92 7.18
N ILE A 30 -5.53 -2.80 6.46
CA ILE A 30 -4.87 -1.56 6.85
C ILE A 30 -5.89 -0.43 6.87
N ARG A 31 -5.58 0.63 7.62
CA ARG A 31 -6.43 1.80 7.74
C ARG A 31 -6.14 2.80 6.63
N LEU A 32 -7.21 3.47 6.18
CA LEU A 32 -7.11 4.49 5.14
C LEU A 32 -7.29 5.91 5.70
N ASP A 33 -7.17 6.09 7.02
CA ASP A 33 -7.50 7.35 7.67
C ASP A 33 -6.62 8.52 7.25
N ILE A 34 -5.36 8.25 6.91
CA ILE A 34 -4.37 9.28 6.61
C ILE A 34 -3.76 9.16 5.21
N VAL A 35 -4.31 8.28 4.36
CA VAL A 35 -3.79 8.10 3.01
C VAL A 35 -4.09 9.36 2.19
N ASN A 36 -3.12 9.76 1.35
CA ASN A 36 -3.25 10.95 0.52
C ASN A 36 -4.35 10.81 -0.54
N GLU A 37 -4.60 9.60 -1.00
CA GLU A 37 -5.60 9.32 -2.02
C GLU A 37 -6.12 7.90 -1.81
N VAL A 38 -7.44 7.72 -1.88
CA VAL A 38 -8.06 6.40 -1.69
C VAL A 38 -7.65 5.45 -2.81
N PRO A 39 -7.04 4.31 -2.49
CA PRO A 39 -6.60 3.37 -3.52
C PRO A 39 -7.75 2.57 -4.09
N LYS A 40 -7.53 2.02 -5.28
CA LYS A 40 -8.42 1.06 -5.93
C LYS A 40 -7.77 -0.31 -5.91
N ILE A 41 -8.57 -1.35 -6.11
CA ILE A 41 -8.03 -2.70 -6.25
C ILE A 41 -7.03 -2.73 -7.41
N GLY A 42 -5.84 -3.26 -7.15
CA GLY A 42 -4.74 -3.27 -8.11
C GLY A 42 -3.72 -2.16 -7.89
N ASP A 43 -4.08 -1.10 -7.17
CA ASP A 43 -3.13 -0.07 -6.80
C ASP A 43 -2.20 -0.58 -5.70
N TYR A 44 -1.14 0.17 -5.44
CA TYR A 44 -0.22 -0.10 -4.34
C TYR A 44 -0.28 1.02 -3.32
N VAL A 45 0.02 0.70 -2.08
CA VAL A 45 0.10 1.70 -1.01
C VAL A 45 1.35 1.45 -0.18
N ILE A 46 1.95 2.54 0.29
CA ILE A 46 3.01 2.48 1.29
C ILE A 46 2.34 2.41 2.66
N VAL A 47 2.66 1.37 3.43
CA VAL A 47 2.03 1.11 4.72
C VAL A 47 3.06 1.26 5.83
N HIS A 48 2.68 1.94 6.90
CA HIS A 48 3.50 2.10 8.09
C HIS A 48 2.60 2.01 9.32
N ALA A 49 2.96 1.12 10.23
CA ALA A 49 2.22 0.91 11.49
C ALA A 49 0.73 0.60 11.27
N GLY A 50 0.39 -0.09 10.19
CA GLY A 50 -1.00 -0.45 9.88
C GLY A 50 -1.80 0.63 9.17
N PHE A 51 -1.18 1.78 8.85
CA PHE A 51 -1.82 2.87 8.13
C PHE A 51 -1.25 3.01 6.73
N ALA A 52 -2.13 3.14 5.73
CA ALA A 52 -1.71 3.50 4.38
C ALA A 52 -1.34 4.98 4.36
N LEU A 53 -0.17 5.30 3.84
CA LEU A 53 0.33 6.68 3.78
C LEU A 53 0.18 7.28 2.39
N TYR A 54 0.59 6.53 1.35
CA TYR A 54 0.58 7.01 -0.02
C TYR A 54 0.05 5.95 -0.95
N ARG A 55 -0.77 6.37 -1.91
CA ARG A 55 -1.19 5.53 -3.01
C ARG A 55 -0.17 5.65 -4.16
N LEU A 56 0.19 4.52 -4.74
CA LEU A 56 1.06 4.47 -5.91
C LEU A 56 0.34 3.68 -7.00
N ASP A 57 0.53 4.08 -8.26
CA ASP A 57 0.12 3.22 -9.36
C ASP A 57 1.15 2.10 -9.53
N GLU A 58 0.88 1.15 -10.42
CA GLU A 58 1.76 0.01 -10.60
C GLU A 58 3.17 0.43 -11.04
N LYS A 59 3.27 1.42 -11.92
CA LYS A 59 4.57 1.91 -12.39
C LYS A 59 5.36 2.55 -11.27
N GLU A 60 4.74 3.43 -10.50
CA GLU A 60 5.39 4.07 -9.36
C GLU A 60 5.83 3.05 -8.31
N ALA A 61 5.00 2.03 -8.08
CA ALA A 61 5.33 0.97 -7.12
C ALA A 61 6.55 0.17 -7.58
N GLN A 62 6.63 -0.17 -8.86
CA GLN A 62 7.77 -0.91 -9.39
C GLN A 62 9.06 -0.11 -9.27
N GLU A 63 9.02 1.18 -9.54
CA GLU A 63 10.18 2.05 -9.37
C GLU A 63 10.61 2.12 -7.91
N THR A 64 9.66 2.23 -6.99
CA THR A 64 9.93 2.28 -5.56
C THR A 64 10.53 0.96 -5.07
N ILE A 65 10.00 -0.17 -5.48
CA ILE A 65 10.53 -1.49 -5.12
C ILE A 65 11.96 -1.63 -5.63
N SER A 66 12.23 -1.18 -6.84
CA SER A 66 13.58 -1.21 -7.41
C SER A 66 14.57 -0.41 -6.58
N LEU A 67 14.15 0.76 -6.09
CA LEU A 67 14.98 1.59 -5.21
C LEU A 67 15.21 0.93 -3.84
N LEU A 68 14.18 0.31 -3.28
CA LEU A 68 14.28 -0.34 -1.97
C LEU A 68 15.24 -1.52 -1.98
N ARG A 69 15.41 -2.20 -3.11
CA ARG A 69 16.37 -3.29 -3.22
C ARG A 69 17.81 -2.85 -3.02
N LYS A 70 18.07 -1.56 -3.12
CA LYS A 70 19.40 -0.98 -2.95
C LYS A 70 19.65 -0.46 -1.54
N CYS A 71 18.65 -0.51 -0.71
CA CYS A 71 18.77 -0.06 0.68
C CYS A 71 19.61 -0.98 1.55
#